data_3f1a44837e3f1d3f449eea3d5ad8f070
#
_entry.id   3f1a44837e3f1d3f449eea3d5ad8f070
#
_cell.length_a   1.000
_cell.length_b   1.000
_cell.length_c   1.000
_cell.angle_alpha   90.00
_cell.angle_beta   90.00
_cell.angle_gamma   90.00
#
_symmetry.space_group_name_H-M   'P 1'
#
loop_
_entity.id
_entity.type
_entity.pdbx_description
1 polymer ?
#
loop_
_entity_poly.entity_id
_entity_poly.type
_entity_poly.pdbx_seq_one_letter_code
_entity_poly.pdbx_strand_id
1 'polypeptide(L)'
;MQPLTTLAEDERLLRDSVYEFADKEIRPLVREMDEHAKFAPALIDKLFALGVMGIEIPESYGGGGASFFHSVLAVEALSRVDPSIGVMVDVQNTLVINALLRWGSDEVKQRYLPKMATNLIGAYALSEAGSGSDAFALTTRAAECDGEWRLTGRKLWITNGNEAGLFIVFANVNPEAGYRGITAFLVERGFPGFSVGKKEDKLGIRASSTCELLFEDCRVPKANVLGEVGKGYKVAIETLNEGRIGIGAQMIGLAQGALDHTIAYTRERKQFGKAIGEFQAVQHQIARAATDIEAARLLVYNAARLRDAKLPFLTEAAMCKIFSSEVAERTASLAVNLFGGNGFVKEYPVEKLYRDAKIGQIYEGTSNLQLQTIAKNIMG
;
A
#
# COMPACT_ATOMS: atom_id res chain seq x y z
N MET A 1 2.14 -30.03 -5.95
CA MET A 1 2.34 -28.59 -5.69
C MET A 1 1.57 -27.85 -6.77
N GLN A 2 0.59 -26.99 -6.42
CA GLN A 2 -0.10 -26.18 -7.43
C GLN A 2 0.84 -25.08 -7.94
N PRO A 3 0.76 -24.72 -9.24
CA PRO A 3 1.48 -23.55 -9.77
C PRO A 3 1.08 -22.28 -9.01
N LEU A 4 2.04 -21.38 -8.75
CA LEU A 4 1.83 -20.19 -7.91
C LEU A 4 0.76 -19.24 -8.44
N THR A 5 0.63 -19.13 -9.76
CA THR A 5 -0.36 -18.26 -10.43
C THR A 5 -1.68 -18.95 -10.73
N THR A 6 -1.83 -20.24 -10.37
CA THR A 6 -3.12 -20.94 -10.45
C THR A 6 -3.94 -20.58 -9.21
N LEU A 7 -5.00 -19.82 -9.44
CA LEU A 7 -5.89 -19.37 -8.37
C LEU A 7 -6.94 -20.45 -8.04
N ALA A 8 -7.25 -20.61 -6.76
CA ALA A 8 -8.42 -21.33 -6.30
C ALA A 8 -9.71 -20.60 -6.77
N GLU A 9 -10.85 -21.25 -6.65
CA GLU A 9 -12.11 -20.68 -7.15
C GLU A 9 -12.49 -19.39 -6.41
N ASP A 10 -12.42 -19.39 -5.09
CA ASP A 10 -12.66 -18.22 -4.24
C ASP A 10 -11.69 -17.05 -4.51
N GLU A 11 -10.41 -17.35 -4.69
CA GLU A 11 -9.38 -16.39 -5.05
C GLU A 11 -9.66 -15.72 -6.41
N ARG A 12 -10.05 -16.54 -7.39
CA ARG A 12 -10.41 -16.05 -8.72
C ARG A 12 -11.66 -15.19 -8.68
N LEU A 13 -12.70 -15.64 -7.97
CA LEU A 13 -13.97 -14.92 -7.82
C LEU A 13 -13.74 -13.55 -7.15
N LEU A 14 -12.93 -13.50 -6.08
CA LEU A 14 -12.60 -12.23 -5.44
C LEU A 14 -11.87 -11.30 -6.41
N ARG A 15 -10.77 -11.75 -7.03
CA ARG A 15 -9.99 -10.95 -7.97
C ARG A 15 -10.86 -10.38 -9.09
N ASP A 16 -11.67 -11.24 -9.71
CA ASP A 16 -12.48 -10.86 -10.87
C ASP A 16 -13.60 -9.88 -10.45
N SER A 17 -14.25 -10.09 -9.30
CA SER A 17 -15.24 -9.17 -8.75
C SER A 17 -14.66 -7.80 -8.39
N VAL A 18 -13.47 -7.79 -7.77
CA VAL A 18 -12.78 -6.54 -7.43
C VAL A 18 -12.34 -5.80 -8.70
N TYR A 19 -11.85 -6.51 -9.72
CA TYR A 19 -11.48 -5.89 -10.98
C TYR A 19 -12.71 -5.33 -11.73
N GLU A 20 -13.82 -6.09 -11.77
CA GLU A 20 -15.08 -5.62 -12.38
C GLU A 20 -15.59 -4.35 -11.67
N PHE A 21 -15.56 -4.33 -10.35
CA PHE A 21 -15.88 -3.14 -9.57
C PHE A 21 -14.95 -1.97 -9.93
N ALA A 22 -13.63 -2.21 -9.97
CA ALA A 22 -12.66 -1.17 -10.29
C ALA A 22 -12.90 -0.61 -11.70
N ASP A 23 -13.19 -1.47 -12.66
CA ASP A 23 -13.47 -1.06 -14.04
C ASP A 23 -14.73 -0.21 -14.16
N LYS A 24 -15.81 -0.60 -13.46
CA LYS A 24 -17.12 0.07 -13.54
C LYS A 24 -17.21 1.34 -12.68
N GLU A 25 -16.69 1.28 -11.44
CA GLU A 25 -16.94 2.31 -10.43
C GLU A 25 -15.74 3.26 -10.25
N ILE A 26 -14.50 2.79 -10.48
CA ILE A 26 -13.29 3.59 -10.27
C ILE A 26 -12.83 4.23 -11.58
N ARG A 27 -12.73 3.45 -12.67
CA ARG A 27 -12.18 3.92 -13.96
C ARG A 27 -12.78 5.25 -14.44
N PRO A 28 -14.10 5.49 -14.39
CA PRO A 28 -14.68 6.76 -14.81
C PRO A 28 -14.23 7.96 -13.98
N LEU A 29 -13.79 7.74 -12.75
CA LEU A 29 -13.42 8.79 -11.79
C LEU A 29 -11.91 9.07 -11.74
N VAL A 30 -11.07 8.21 -12.33
CA VAL A 30 -9.61 8.24 -12.19
C VAL A 30 -9.04 9.60 -12.56
N ARG A 31 -9.46 10.18 -13.70
CA ARG A 31 -8.97 11.47 -14.17
C ARG A 31 -9.32 12.59 -13.21
N GLU A 32 -10.57 12.67 -12.79
CA GLU A 32 -11.05 13.71 -11.86
C GLU A 32 -10.36 13.60 -10.50
N MET A 33 -10.20 12.39 -9.99
CA MET A 33 -9.51 12.13 -8.72
C MET A 33 -8.03 12.51 -8.78
N ASP A 34 -7.34 12.25 -9.88
CA ASP A 34 -5.94 12.66 -10.06
C ASP A 34 -5.82 14.18 -10.20
N GLU A 35 -6.68 14.83 -10.99
CA GLU A 35 -6.66 16.28 -11.22
C GLU A 35 -6.91 17.04 -9.94
N HIS A 36 -7.92 16.66 -9.17
CA HIS A 36 -8.27 17.31 -7.90
C HIS A 36 -7.48 16.76 -6.70
N ALA A 37 -6.62 15.77 -6.93
CA ALA A 37 -5.83 15.10 -5.88
C ALA A 37 -6.69 14.62 -4.71
N LYS A 38 -7.88 14.06 -4.96
CA LYS A 38 -8.87 13.71 -3.94
C LYS A 38 -9.70 12.52 -4.37
N PHE A 39 -9.98 11.61 -3.44
CA PHE A 39 -10.95 10.55 -3.66
C PHE A 39 -12.38 11.08 -3.84
N ALA A 40 -13.15 10.45 -4.70
CA ALA A 40 -14.58 10.65 -4.75
C ALA A 40 -15.23 10.15 -3.45
N PRO A 41 -15.97 10.98 -2.68
CA PRO A 41 -16.42 10.62 -1.34
C PRO A 41 -17.22 9.31 -1.27
N ALA A 42 -18.15 9.10 -2.21
CA ALA A 42 -18.98 7.90 -2.26
C ALA A 42 -18.20 6.60 -2.57
N LEU A 43 -16.96 6.71 -3.07
CA LEU A 43 -16.16 5.54 -3.44
C LEU A 43 -15.67 4.77 -2.22
N ILE A 44 -15.37 5.47 -1.13
CA ILE A 44 -14.92 4.84 0.12
C ILE A 44 -16.02 3.94 0.70
N ASP A 45 -17.26 4.42 0.73
CA ASP A 45 -18.40 3.62 1.22
C ASP A 45 -18.61 2.38 0.35
N LYS A 46 -18.41 2.50 -0.97
CA LYS A 46 -18.48 1.36 -1.91
C LYS A 46 -17.37 0.34 -1.68
N LEU A 47 -16.15 0.78 -1.32
CA LEU A 47 -15.04 -0.13 -0.97
C LEU A 47 -15.35 -0.94 0.30
N PHE A 48 -15.96 -0.30 1.31
CA PHE A 48 -16.45 -1.01 2.49
C PHE A 48 -17.58 -1.99 2.14
N ALA A 49 -18.56 -1.58 1.35
CA ALA A 49 -19.66 -2.44 0.91
C ALA A 49 -19.17 -3.64 0.07
N LEU A 50 -18.10 -3.49 -0.70
CA LEU A 50 -17.44 -4.58 -1.43
C LEU A 50 -16.68 -5.54 -0.51
N GLY A 51 -16.40 -5.14 0.75
CA GLY A 51 -15.66 -5.93 1.72
C GLY A 51 -14.13 -5.86 1.62
N VAL A 52 -13.59 -5.09 0.66
CA VAL A 52 -12.12 -5.01 0.46
C VAL A 52 -11.39 -4.22 1.55
N MET A 53 -12.11 -3.51 2.40
CA MET A 53 -11.53 -2.76 3.52
C MET A 53 -11.31 -3.62 4.78
N GLY A 54 -11.75 -4.87 4.80
CA GLY A 54 -11.65 -5.78 5.96
C GLY A 54 -11.46 -7.24 5.56
N ILE A 55 -10.61 -7.52 4.57
CA ILE A 55 -10.44 -8.85 3.95
C ILE A 55 -9.98 -9.89 4.98
N GLU A 56 -8.95 -9.57 5.77
CA GLU A 56 -8.36 -10.49 6.76
C GLU A 56 -9.02 -10.42 8.14
N ILE A 57 -9.95 -9.48 8.36
CA ILE A 57 -10.69 -9.41 9.64
C ILE A 57 -11.55 -10.68 9.76
N PRO A 58 -11.45 -11.45 10.87
CA PRO A 58 -12.28 -12.61 11.10
C PRO A 58 -13.78 -12.29 11.00
N GLU A 59 -14.56 -13.25 10.52
CA GLU A 59 -16.03 -13.12 10.42
C GLU A 59 -16.69 -12.79 11.76
N SER A 60 -16.12 -13.27 12.88
CA SER A 60 -16.57 -12.95 14.23
C SER A 60 -16.50 -11.45 14.58
N TYR A 61 -15.72 -10.67 13.84
CA TYR A 61 -15.64 -9.22 13.91
C TYR A 61 -16.30 -8.52 12.71
N GLY A 62 -17.03 -9.27 11.87
CA GLY A 62 -17.76 -8.73 10.72
C GLY A 62 -16.92 -8.52 9.46
N GLY A 63 -15.72 -9.08 9.39
CA GLY A 63 -14.85 -9.02 8.21
C GLY A 63 -15.01 -10.20 7.26
N GLY A 64 -14.14 -10.29 6.26
CA GLY A 64 -14.16 -11.32 5.22
C GLY A 64 -13.62 -12.68 5.65
N GLY A 65 -12.82 -12.76 6.73
CA GLY A 65 -12.19 -13.98 7.20
C GLY A 65 -11.25 -14.64 6.18
N ALA A 66 -10.83 -13.89 5.15
CA ALA A 66 -10.02 -14.41 4.07
C ALA A 66 -8.51 -14.35 4.39
N SER A 67 -7.67 -14.92 3.53
CA SER A 67 -6.22 -14.95 3.72
C SER A 67 -5.56 -13.65 3.26
N PHE A 68 -4.29 -13.47 3.63
CA PHE A 68 -3.45 -12.37 3.15
C PHE A 68 -3.31 -12.38 1.62
N PHE A 69 -3.26 -13.56 1.02
CA PHE A 69 -3.20 -13.68 -0.44
C PHE A 69 -4.43 -13.06 -1.13
N HIS A 70 -5.61 -13.12 -0.51
CA HIS A 70 -6.79 -12.41 -1.00
C HIS A 70 -6.62 -10.89 -0.96
N SER A 71 -5.96 -10.35 0.09
CA SER A 71 -5.61 -8.92 0.15
C SER A 71 -4.68 -8.53 -1.00
N VAL A 72 -3.68 -9.36 -1.30
CA VAL A 72 -2.75 -9.17 -2.42
C VAL A 72 -3.50 -9.14 -3.77
N LEU A 73 -4.43 -10.07 -4.00
CA LEU A 73 -5.24 -10.11 -5.22
C LEU A 73 -6.14 -8.89 -5.37
N ALA A 74 -6.74 -8.42 -4.28
CA ALA A 74 -7.59 -7.22 -4.28
C ALA A 74 -6.77 -5.97 -4.59
N VAL A 75 -5.58 -5.81 -3.99
CA VAL A 75 -4.68 -4.67 -4.24
C VAL A 75 -4.18 -4.68 -5.69
N GLU A 76 -3.81 -5.83 -6.25
CA GLU A 76 -3.43 -5.97 -7.66
C GLU A 76 -4.58 -5.56 -8.58
N ALA A 77 -5.79 -6.09 -8.34
CA ALA A 77 -6.95 -5.82 -9.18
C ALA A 77 -7.36 -4.34 -9.17
N LEU A 78 -7.37 -3.68 -8.00
CA LEU A 78 -7.64 -2.25 -7.87
C LEU A 78 -6.58 -1.41 -8.56
N SER A 79 -5.30 -1.75 -8.36
CA SER A 79 -4.16 -0.99 -8.88
C SER A 79 -4.01 -1.09 -10.40
N ARG A 80 -4.61 -2.11 -11.02
CA ARG A 80 -4.73 -2.22 -12.49
C ARG A 80 -5.57 -1.09 -13.09
N VAL A 81 -6.43 -0.48 -12.28
CA VAL A 81 -7.27 0.65 -12.67
C VAL A 81 -6.79 1.95 -12.05
N ASP A 82 -6.60 1.99 -10.73
CA ASP A 82 -6.03 3.16 -10.02
C ASP A 82 -5.16 2.75 -8.82
N PRO A 83 -3.85 2.95 -8.92
CA PRO A 83 -2.92 2.69 -7.80
C PRO A 83 -3.18 3.52 -6.54
N SER A 84 -3.88 4.67 -6.65
CA SER A 84 -4.24 5.49 -5.49
C SER A 84 -5.27 4.79 -4.60
N ILE A 85 -6.22 4.07 -5.21
CA ILE A 85 -7.19 3.24 -4.48
C ILE A 85 -6.51 1.97 -3.97
N GLY A 86 -5.65 1.36 -4.80
CA GLY A 86 -4.88 0.18 -4.39
C GLY A 86 -4.10 0.40 -3.10
N VAL A 87 -3.38 1.54 -2.96
CA VAL A 87 -2.61 1.83 -1.75
C VAL A 87 -3.49 2.13 -0.53
N MET A 88 -4.69 2.69 -0.70
CA MET A 88 -5.63 2.87 0.42
C MET A 88 -6.01 1.52 1.02
N VAL A 89 -6.39 0.57 0.18
CA VAL A 89 -6.80 -0.78 0.59
C VAL A 89 -5.61 -1.58 1.12
N ASP A 90 -4.42 -1.39 0.53
CA ASP A 90 -3.18 -2.00 0.99
C ASP A 90 -2.86 -1.58 2.43
N VAL A 91 -2.70 -0.28 2.69
CA VAL A 91 -2.39 0.23 4.05
C VAL A 91 -3.44 -0.20 5.08
N GLN A 92 -4.72 -0.21 4.69
CA GLN A 92 -5.81 -0.67 5.56
C GLN A 92 -5.61 -2.13 5.99
N ASN A 93 -5.38 -3.05 5.05
CA ASN A 93 -5.29 -4.49 5.33
C ASN A 93 -3.90 -4.90 5.80
N THR A 94 -2.85 -4.62 5.01
CA THR A 94 -1.51 -5.18 5.25
C THR A 94 -0.76 -4.52 6.40
N LEU A 95 -1.03 -3.24 6.69
CA LEU A 95 -0.38 -2.52 7.77
C LEU A 95 -1.26 -2.42 9.02
N VAL A 96 -2.45 -1.83 8.89
CA VAL A 96 -3.22 -1.48 10.09
C VAL A 96 -3.97 -2.69 10.66
N ILE A 97 -4.76 -3.38 9.84
CA ILE A 97 -5.53 -4.56 10.29
C ILE A 97 -4.58 -5.66 10.75
N ASN A 98 -3.52 -5.96 10.01
CA ASN A 98 -2.57 -7.01 10.37
C ASN A 98 -1.81 -6.69 11.67
N ALA A 99 -1.44 -5.41 11.89
CA ALA A 99 -0.86 -5.02 13.18
C ALA A 99 -1.85 -5.20 14.34
N LEU A 100 -3.13 -4.84 14.16
CA LEU A 100 -4.16 -5.04 15.19
C LEU A 100 -4.41 -6.53 15.46
N LEU A 101 -4.51 -7.35 14.42
CA LEU A 101 -4.71 -8.81 14.57
C LEU A 101 -3.57 -9.49 15.31
N ARG A 102 -2.32 -9.07 15.05
CA ARG A 102 -1.13 -9.67 15.63
C ARG A 102 -0.79 -9.15 17.01
N TRP A 103 -0.91 -7.84 17.23
CA TRP A 103 -0.40 -7.15 18.41
C TRP A 103 -1.48 -6.55 19.31
N GLY A 104 -2.71 -6.46 18.86
CA GLY A 104 -3.84 -5.94 19.66
C GLY A 104 -4.24 -6.90 20.76
N SER A 105 -4.56 -6.36 21.95
CA SER A 105 -5.28 -7.11 22.98
C SER A 105 -6.68 -7.47 22.49
N ASP A 106 -7.37 -8.37 23.20
CA ASP A 106 -8.74 -8.75 22.85
C ASP A 106 -9.68 -7.54 22.90
N GLU A 107 -9.49 -6.63 23.88
CA GLU A 107 -10.26 -5.40 24.00
C GLU A 107 -10.00 -4.46 22.79
N VAL A 108 -8.75 -4.33 22.36
CA VAL A 108 -8.38 -3.54 21.19
C VAL A 108 -9.04 -4.12 19.94
N LYS A 109 -8.96 -5.44 19.74
CA LYS A 109 -9.59 -6.12 18.61
C LYS A 109 -11.10 -5.94 18.59
N GLN A 110 -11.77 -6.17 19.73
CA GLN A 110 -13.22 -5.97 19.85
C GLN A 110 -13.65 -4.53 19.60
N ARG A 111 -12.83 -3.55 20.00
CA ARG A 111 -13.14 -2.12 19.85
C ARG A 111 -12.98 -1.64 18.40
N TYR A 112 -11.97 -2.08 17.68
CA TYR A 112 -11.61 -1.49 16.39
C TYR A 112 -11.93 -2.37 15.18
N LEU A 113 -11.74 -3.70 15.23
CA LEU A 113 -11.93 -4.54 14.05
C LEU A 113 -13.33 -4.48 13.44
N PRO A 114 -14.44 -4.48 14.21
CA PRO A 114 -15.78 -4.34 13.63
C PRO A 114 -15.98 -3.00 12.91
N LYS A 115 -15.41 -1.93 13.43
CA LYS A 115 -15.47 -0.61 12.80
C LYS A 115 -14.62 -0.57 11.53
N MET A 116 -13.43 -1.20 11.55
CA MET A 116 -12.55 -1.28 10.39
C MET A 116 -13.13 -2.14 9.27
N ALA A 117 -13.97 -3.11 9.60
CA ALA A 117 -14.72 -3.87 8.61
C ALA A 117 -15.84 -3.06 7.93
N THR A 118 -16.32 -1.98 8.54
CA THR A 118 -17.54 -1.27 8.09
C THR A 118 -17.35 0.18 7.67
N ASN A 119 -16.56 0.98 8.40
CA ASN A 119 -16.48 2.43 8.17
C ASN A 119 -15.23 3.13 8.73
N LEU A 120 -14.31 2.42 9.38
CA LEU A 120 -13.13 3.03 9.97
C LEU A 120 -11.89 2.77 9.10
N ILE A 121 -11.31 3.84 8.59
CA ILE A 121 -10.05 3.79 7.86
C ILE A 121 -8.90 3.95 8.84
N GLY A 122 -7.83 3.17 8.62
CA GLY A 122 -6.59 3.25 9.37
C GLY A 122 -5.45 3.87 8.59
N ALA A 123 -4.50 4.44 9.34
CA ALA A 123 -3.23 4.94 8.83
C ALA A 123 -2.06 4.46 9.69
N TYR A 124 -0.89 4.36 9.06
CA TYR A 124 0.33 3.88 9.69
C TYR A 124 1.39 4.99 9.74
N ALA A 125 1.72 5.47 10.93
CA ALA A 125 2.45 6.70 11.15
C ALA A 125 3.82 6.45 11.80
N LEU A 126 4.79 6.02 10.98
CA LEU A 126 6.17 5.77 11.41
C LEU A 126 7.09 6.94 11.04
N SER A 127 7.08 7.38 9.78
CA SER A 127 8.04 8.31 9.18
C SER A 127 7.98 9.72 9.75
N GLU A 128 9.16 10.38 9.83
CA GLU A 128 9.33 11.78 10.22
C GLU A 128 10.30 12.48 9.25
N ALA A 129 10.46 13.80 9.37
CA ALA A 129 11.36 14.59 8.52
C ALA A 129 12.81 14.07 8.54
N GLY A 130 13.29 13.63 9.69
CA GLY A 130 14.64 13.07 9.89
C GLY A 130 14.68 11.54 9.95
N SER A 131 13.56 10.86 9.78
CA SER A 131 13.42 9.40 9.97
C SER A 131 12.60 8.78 8.85
N GLY A 132 13.26 8.54 7.73
CA GLY A 132 12.70 7.81 6.58
C GLY A 132 13.32 6.43 6.47
N SER A 133 14.41 6.28 5.73
CA SER A 133 15.17 5.01 5.62
C SER A 133 15.77 4.57 6.95
N ASP A 134 16.22 5.51 7.79
CA ASP A 134 16.55 5.26 9.19
C ASP A 134 15.27 5.39 10.05
N ALA A 135 14.40 4.39 9.94
CA ALA A 135 13.05 4.42 10.50
C ALA A 135 13.03 4.52 12.04
N PHE A 136 14.12 4.18 12.70
CA PHE A 136 14.21 4.19 14.18
C PHE A 136 14.90 5.41 14.75
N ALA A 137 15.38 6.33 13.92
CA ALA A 137 15.87 7.65 14.34
C ALA A 137 14.72 8.65 14.61
N LEU A 138 13.52 8.16 14.88
CA LEU A 138 12.35 8.99 15.13
C LEU A 138 12.50 9.84 16.41
N THR A 139 11.98 11.05 16.36
CA THR A 139 12.08 12.07 17.41
C THR A 139 10.79 12.31 18.17
N THR A 140 9.64 11.81 17.65
CA THR A 140 8.35 11.86 18.36
C THR A 140 8.48 11.16 19.70
N ARG A 141 8.09 11.86 20.78
CA ARG A 141 8.18 11.41 22.17
C ARG A 141 6.84 11.02 22.72
N ALA A 142 6.84 10.08 23.65
CA ALA A 142 5.71 9.80 24.50
C ALA A 142 6.17 9.74 25.96
N ALA A 143 5.49 10.48 26.82
CA ALA A 143 5.74 10.49 28.27
C ALA A 143 4.48 10.04 29.01
N GLU A 144 4.64 9.24 30.05
CA GLU A 144 3.53 8.87 30.93
C GLU A 144 3.22 10.03 31.90
N CYS A 145 1.97 10.46 31.94
CA CYS A 145 1.50 11.53 32.79
C CYS A 145 0.04 11.29 33.19
N ASP A 146 -0.27 11.38 34.49
CA ASP A 146 -1.64 11.26 35.04
C ASP A 146 -2.42 10.00 34.59
N GLY A 147 -1.73 8.89 34.40
CA GLY A 147 -2.35 7.64 33.98
C GLY A 147 -2.62 7.50 32.48
N GLU A 148 -2.17 8.45 31.68
CA GLU A 148 -2.23 8.46 30.22
C GLU A 148 -0.83 8.62 29.61
N TRP A 149 -0.72 8.46 28.29
CA TRP A 149 0.44 8.85 27.51
C TRP A 149 0.24 10.23 26.89
N ARG A 150 1.30 11.02 26.85
CA ARG A 150 1.36 12.33 26.20
C ARG A 150 2.32 12.26 25.04
N LEU A 151 1.81 12.34 23.82
CA LEU A 151 2.61 12.31 22.60
C LEU A 151 2.91 13.73 22.11
N THR A 152 4.19 13.99 21.79
CA THR A 152 4.63 15.27 21.24
C THR A 152 5.60 15.00 20.07
N GLY A 153 5.31 15.59 18.90
CA GLY A 153 6.12 15.42 17.69
C GLY A 153 5.31 15.57 16.42
N ARG A 154 5.89 15.12 15.33
CA ARG A 154 5.28 15.20 13.99
C ARG A 154 5.59 13.95 13.19
N LYS A 155 4.61 13.49 12.40
CA LYS A 155 4.79 12.43 11.41
C LYS A 155 4.58 12.99 10.01
N LEU A 156 5.36 12.50 9.05
CA LEU A 156 5.28 12.93 7.65
C LEU A 156 5.00 11.75 6.72
N TRP A 157 4.46 12.06 5.56
CA TRP A 157 4.21 11.11 4.48
C TRP A 157 3.18 10.03 4.85
N ILE A 158 2.17 10.37 5.65
CA ILE A 158 1.22 9.39 6.18
C ILE A 158 0.07 9.18 5.18
N THR A 159 0.08 8.00 4.55
CA THR A 159 -1.00 7.53 3.66
C THR A 159 -2.31 7.41 4.43
N ASN A 160 -3.43 7.70 3.79
CA ASN A 160 -4.77 7.77 4.39
C ASN A 160 -4.90 8.82 5.50
N GLY A 161 -3.93 9.72 5.68
CA GLY A 161 -3.92 10.68 6.78
C GLY A 161 -5.17 11.55 6.86
N ASN A 162 -5.76 11.88 5.71
CA ASN A 162 -6.96 12.71 5.64
C ASN A 162 -8.26 11.92 5.86
N GLU A 163 -8.30 10.66 5.48
CA GLU A 163 -9.47 9.79 5.56
C GLU A 163 -9.51 8.96 6.85
N ALA A 164 -8.34 8.65 7.45
CA ALA A 164 -8.26 7.77 8.59
C ALA A 164 -8.90 8.34 9.87
N GLY A 165 -9.59 7.50 10.59
CA GLY A 165 -10.08 7.76 11.94
C GLY A 165 -9.22 7.13 13.04
N LEU A 166 -8.36 6.15 12.66
CA LEU A 166 -7.43 5.46 13.56
C LEU A 166 -6.01 5.51 12.99
N PHE A 167 -5.03 5.80 13.84
CA PHE A 167 -3.62 5.91 13.46
C PHE A 167 -2.77 5.02 14.35
N ILE A 168 -1.94 4.16 13.75
CA ILE A 168 -0.86 3.48 14.47
C ILE A 168 0.34 4.43 14.48
N VAL A 169 0.70 4.97 15.65
CA VAL A 169 1.73 5.99 15.80
C VAL A 169 2.89 5.43 16.61
N PHE A 170 4.10 5.57 16.08
CA PHE A 170 5.33 5.16 16.76
C PHE A 170 5.98 6.36 17.44
N ALA A 171 6.18 6.27 18.76
CA ALA A 171 6.84 7.28 19.55
C ALA A 171 7.83 6.64 20.52
N ASN A 172 8.87 7.39 20.91
CA ASN A 172 9.91 6.90 21.81
C ASN A 172 9.58 7.32 23.26
N VAL A 173 9.41 6.33 24.13
CA VAL A 173 9.15 6.51 25.57
C VAL A 173 10.43 6.55 26.40
N ASN A 174 11.56 6.07 25.85
CA ASN A 174 12.87 6.08 26.49
C ASN A 174 13.97 6.27 25.44
N PRO A 175 14.35 7.51 25.15
CA PRO A 175 15.37 7.81 24.13
C PRO A 175 16.75 7.21 24.39
N GLU A 176 17.11 7.08 25.65
CA GLU A 176 18.42 6.50 26.03
C GLU A 176 18.53 5.02 25.64
N ALA A 177 17.38 4.33 25.56
CA ALA A 177 17.31 2.94 25.09
C ALA A 177 17.38 2.83 23.56
N GLY A 178 17.48 3.93 22.82
CA GLY A 178 17.50 3.97 21.35
C GLY A 178 16.21 3.37 20.78
N TYR A 179 16.32 2.49 19.79
CA TYR A 179 15.15 1.84 19.15
C TYR A 179 14.32 0.98 20.12
N ARG A 180 14.91 0.53 21.24
CA ARG A 180 14.20 -0.24 22.28
C ARG A 180 13.28 0.60 23.15
N GLY A 181 13.35 1.94 23.02
CA GLY A 181 12.37 2.84 23.64
C GLY A 181 11.13 3.09 22.77
N ILE A 182 11.11 2.63 21.52
CA ILE A 182 9.99 2.86 20.60
C ILE A 182 8.78 2.00 21.02
N THR A 183 7.62 2.66 21.10
CA THR A 183 6.32 2.07 21.42
C THR A 183 5.33 2.43 20.33
N ALA A 184 4.41 1.50 20.00
CA ALA A 184 3.32 1.74 19.07
C ALA A 184 2.04 2.13 19.85
N PHE A 185 1.36 3.17 19.41
CA PHE A 185 0.16 3.71 20.01
C PHE A 185 -0.99 3.75 19.01
N LEU A 186 -2.19 3.48 19.48
CA LEU A 186 -3.43 3.67 18.74
C LEU A 186 -4.00 5.05 19.05
N VAL A 187 -3.93 5.96 18.09
CA VAL A 187 -4.42 7.33 18.21
C VAL A 187 -5.70 7.48 17.40
N GLU A 188 -6.77 7.91 18.04
CA GLU A 188 -8.01 8.24 17.33
C GLU A 188 -7.98 9.70 16.88
N ARG A 189 -8.61 10.01 15.75
CA ARG A 189 -8.68 11.37 15.18
C ARG A 189 -9.20 12.43 16.16
N GLY A 190 -10.08 12.04 17.06
CA GLY A 190 -10.70 12.93 18.05
C GLY A 190 -9.89 13.15 19.33
N PHE A 191 -8.69 12.58 19.47
CA PHE A 191 -7.92 12.74 20.70
C PHE A 191 -7.42 14.17 20.88
N PRO A 192 -7.54 14.76 22.09
CA PRO A 192 -7.04 16.10 22.36
C PRO A 192 -5.53 16.18 22.08
N GLY A 193 -5.11 17.23 21.38
CA GLY A 193 -3.70 17.44 20.99
C GLY A 193 -3.27 16.70 19.72
N PHE A 194 -4.18 16.00 19.03
CA PHE A 194 -3.94 15.43 17.71
C PHE A 194 -4.57 16.29 16.60
N SER A 195 -3.83 16.50 15.52
CA SER A 195 -4.38 17.10 14.30
C SER A 195 -3.69 16.58 13.04
N VAL A 196 -4.43 16.63 11.93
CA VAL A 196 -3.89 16.36 10.59
C VAL A 196 -3.44 17.69 10.00
N GLY A 197 -2.17 17.75 9.65
CA GLY A 197 -1.53 18.92 9.07
C GLY A 197 -1.64 18.96 7.54
N LYS A 198 -0.58 19.45 6.91
CA LYS A 198 -0.50 19.62 5.46
C LYS A 198 -0.71 18.30 4.71
N LYS A 199 -1.56 18.33 3.70
CA LYS A 199 -1.60 17.31 2.64
C LYS A 199 -0.56 17.64 1.57
N GLU A 200 0.26 16.67 1.19
CA GLU A 200 1.32 16.86 0.20
C GLU A 200 0.77 16.90 -1.23
N ASP A 201 1.29 17.83 -2.04
CA ASP A 201 1.10 17.84 -3.48
C ASP A 201 2.16 16.94 -4.13
N LYS A 202 1.73 15.85 -4.75
CA LYS A 202 2.61 14.74 -5.15
C LYS A 202 2.72 14.61 -6.66
N LEU A 203 3.81 13.99 -7.10
CA LEU A 203 4.03 13.62 -8.49
C LEU A 203 2.94 12.66 -9.01
N GLY A 204 2.70 11.57 -8.29
CA GLY A 204 1.78 10.49 -8.63
C GLY A 204 0.93 10.05 -7.45
N ILE A 205 0.06 9.06 -7.67
CA ILE A 205 -0.96 8.58 -6.70
C ILE A 205 -1.65 9.76 -5.99
N ARG A 206 -1.98 10.80 -6.77
CA ARG A 206 -2.37 12.11 -6.25
C ARG A 206 -3.68 12.07 -5.46
N ALA A 207 -4.61 11.19 -5.84
CA ALA A 207 -5.88 11.03 -5.14
C ALA A 207 -5.68 10.50 -3.71
N SER A 208 -4.71 9.62 -3.47
CA SER A 208 -4.37 9.16 -2.12
C SER A 208 -3.84 10.30 -1.28
N SER A 209 -4.44 10.57 -0.12
CA SER A 209 -3.93 11.58 0.79
C SER A 209 -2.62 11.11 1.42
N THR A 210 -1.66 12.01 1.44
CA THR A 210 -0.38 11.81 2.13
C THR A 210 -0.17 13.04 3.00
N CYS A 211 -0.31 12.89 4.31
CA CYS A 211 -0.43 14.03 5.23
C CYS A 211 0.68 14.06 6.27
N GLU A 212 0.92 15.25 6.79
CA GLU A 212 1.57 15.48 8.06
C GLU A 212 0.58 15.18 9.19
N LEU A 213 1.07 14.63 10.31
CA LEU A 213 0.33 14.49 11.55
C LEU A 213 1.05 15.25 12.66
N LEU A 214 0.29 16.00 13.45
CA LEU A 214 0.78 16.86 14.52
C LEU A 214 0.31 16.31 15.88
N PHE A 215 1.24 16.22 16.81
CA PHE A 215 1.00 15.79 18.18
C PHE A 215 1.50 16.88 19.13
N GLU A 216 0.58 17.58 19.79
CA GLU A 216 0.85 18.68 20.72
C GLU A 216 0.30 18.28 22.08
N ASP A 217 1.13 17.59 22.88
CA ASP A 217 0.70 16.99 24.15
C ASP A 217 -0.54 16.07 23.97
N CYS A 218 -0.55 15.30 22.90
CA CYS A 218 -1.68 14.46 22.52
C CYS A 218 -1.95 13.38 23.57
N ARG A 219 -3.16 13.37 24.11
CA ARG A 219 -3.59 12.45 25.19
C ARG A 219 -3.99 11.11 24.62
N VAL A 220 -3.28 10.07 25.03
CA VAL A 220 -3.52 8.70 24.58
C VAL A 220 -3.72 7.79 25.80
N PRO A 221 -4.89 7.13 25.94
CA PRO A 221 -5.12 6.21 27.05
C PRO A 221 -4.09 5.09 27.13
N LYS A 222 -3.74 4.60 28.31
CA LYS A 222 -2.81 3.45 28.47
C LYS A 222 -3.24 2.21 27.72
N ALA A 223 -4.55 1.95 27.65
CA ALA A 223 -5.12 0.83 26.92
C ALA A 223 -4.92 0.90 25.39
N ASN A 224 -4.47 2.04 24.88
CA ASN A 224 -4.20 2.26 23.45
C ASN A 224 -2.73 1.99 23.06
N VAL A 225 -1.94 1.36 23.92
CA VAL A 225 -0.64 0.79 23.50
C VAL A 225 -0.89 -0.44 22.65
N LEU A 226 -0.29 -0.49 21.46
CA LEU A 226 -0.34 -1.65 20.58
C LEU A 226 0.86 -2.56 20.86
N GLY A 227 0.61 -3.73 21.39
CA GLY A 227 1.65 -4.64 21.88
C GLY A 227 2.17 -4.20 23.26
N GLU A 228 3.49 -4.18 23.42
CA GLU A 228 4.16 -3.88 24.68
C GLU A 228 4.95 -2.56 24.60
N VAL A 229 5.02 -1.84 25.72
CA VAL A 229 5.87 -0.65 25.86
C VAL A 229 7.34 -1.01 25.57
N GLY A 230 8.00 -0.22 24.72
CA GLY A 230 9.37 -0.46 24.28
C GLY A 230 9.54 -1.58 23.23
N LYS A 231 8.45 -2.17 22.74
CA LYS A 231 8.47 -3.20 21.69
C LYS A 231 7.91 -2.73 20.34
N GLY A 232 7.60 -1.45 20.20
CA GLY A 232 7.04 -0.90 18.96
C GLY A 232 7.93 -1.15 17.73
N TYR A 233 9.24 -1.23 17.89
CA TYR A 233 10.16 -1.57 16.80
C TYR A 233 9.87 -2.96 16.19
N LYS A 234 9.41 -3.94 16.98
CA LYS A 234 8.99 -5.25 16.48
C LYS A 234 7.71 -5.13 15.65
N VAL A 235 6.73 -4.39 16.18
CA VAL A 235 5.49 -4.09 15.45
C VAL A 235 5.83 -3.48 14.10
N ALA A 236 6.74 -2.48 14.07
CA ALA A 236 7.14 -1.81 12.84
C ALA A 236 7.79 -2.76 11.83
N ILE A 237 8.81 -3.53 12.24
CA ILE A 237 9.56 -4.41 11.33
C ILE A 237 8.65 -5.48 10.73
N GLU A 238 7.88 -6.18 11.57
CA GLU A 238 7.07 -7.31 11.13
C GLU A 238 5.94 -6.86 10.21
N THR A 239 5.27 -5.74 10.53
CA THR A 239 4.21 -5.20 9.70
C THR A 239 4.73 -4.70 8.35
N LEU A 240 5.87 -4.01 8.33
CA LEU A 240 6.47 -3.51 7.07
C LEU A 240 6.90 -4.63 6.12
N ASN A 241 7.20 -5.84 6.61
CA ASN A 241 7.49 -6.98 5.72
C ASN A 241 6.25 -7.41 4.92
N GLU A 242 5.06 -7.32 5.51
CA GLU A 242 3.79 -7.57 4.83
C GLU A 242 3.43 -6.43 3.87
N GLY A 243 3.64 -5.18 4.28
CA GLY A 243 3.46 -4.01 3.42
C GLY A 243 4.32 -4.04 2.15
N ARG A 244 5.54 -4.60 2.20
CA ARG A 244 6.38 -4.80 1.00
C ARG A 244 5.70 -5.68 -0.04
N ILE A 245 5.01 -6.74 0.38
CA ILE A 245 4.27 -7.62 -0.53
C ILE A 245 3.07 -6.89 -1.11
N GLY A 246 2.35 -6.11 -0.28
CA GLY A 246 1.23 -5.29 -0.72
C GLY A 246 1.64 -4.24 -1.78
N ILE A 247 2.76 -3.55 -1.56
CA ILE A 247 3.33 -2.65 -2.59
C ILE A 247 3.75 -3.43 -3.84
N GLY A 248 4.28 -4.65 -3.69
CA GLY A 248 4.53 -5.55 -4.81
C GLY A 248 3.28 -5.78 -5.64
N ALA A 249 2.16 -6.09 -4.99
CA ALA A 249 0.85 -6.28 -5.64
C ALA A 249 0.35 -5.01 -6.33
N GLN A 250 0.47 -3.85 -5.67
CA GLN A 250 0.12 -2.57 -6.29
C GLN A 250 0.92 -2.31 -7.57
N MET A 251 2.22 -2.57 -7.55
CA MET A 251 3.08 -2.31 -8.70
C MET A 251 2.83 -3.27 -9.87
N ILE A 252 2.57 -4.55 -9.63
CA ILE A 252 2.19 -5.46 -10.72
C ILE A 252 0.82 -5.12 -11.30
N GLY A 253 -0.13 -4.68 -10.47
CA GLY A 253 -1.43 -4.17 -10.92
C GLY A 253 -1.26 -2.97 -11.85
N LEU A 254 -0.52 -1.95 -11.41
CA LEU A 254 -0.19 -0.77 -12.21
C LEU A 254 0.48 -1.15 -13.55
N ALA A 255 1.48 -2.02 -13.50
CA ALA A 255 2.19 -2.47 -14.70
C ALA A 255 1.26 -3.17 -15.69
N GLN A 256 0.36 -4.03 -15.18
CA GLN A 256 -0.65 -4.69 -15.99
C GLN A 256 -1.61 -3.69 -16.63
N GLY A 257 -2.10 -2.69 -15.87
CA GLY A 257 -2.97 -1.63 -16.39
C GLY A 257 -2.29 -0.82 -17.51
N ALA A 258 -1.02 -0.45 -17.31
CA ALA A 258 -0.22 0.24 -18.35
C ALA A 258 -0.07 -0.61 -19.60
N LEU A 259 0.18 -1.91 -19.46
CA LEU A 259 0.31 -2.84 -20.59
C LEU A 259 -1.02 -3.02 -21.32
N ASP A 260 -2.15 -3.14 -20.59
CA ASP A 260 -3.49 -3.29 -21.20
C ASP A 260 -3.84 -2.08 -22.06
N HIS A 261 -3.63 -0.87 -21.56
CA HIS A 261 -3.82 0.36 -22.34
C HIS A 261 -2.90 0.40 -23.57
N THR A 262 -1.66 -0.04 -23.42
CA THR A 262 -0.69 -0.10 -24.51
C THR A 262 -1.13 -1.07 -25.61
N ILE A 263 -1.57 -2.27 -25.25
CA ILE A 263 -2.05 -3.27 -26.19
C ILE A 263 -3.28 -2.74 -26.94
N ALA A 264 -4.26 -2.16 -26.25
CA ALA A 264 -5.45 -1.60 -26.87
C ALA A 264 -5.08 -0.49 -27.88
N TYR A 265 -4.29 0.48 -27.44
CA TYR A 265 -3.87 1.60 -28.28
C TYR A 265 -3.07 1.15 -29.51
N THR A 266 -2.13 0.23 -29.37
CA THR A 266 -1.29 -0.22 -30.49
C THR A 266 -2.06 -1.00 -31.55
N ARG A 267 -3.20 -1.59 -31.22
CA ARG A 267 -4.11 -2.25 -32.17
C ARG A 267 -4.92 -1.26 -33.02
N GLU A 268 -5.20 -0.09 -32.49
CA GLU A 268 -6.04 0.93 -33.15
C GLU A 268 -5.22 1.99 -33.86
N ARG A 269 -4.10 2.44 -33.26
CA ARG A 269 -3.24 3.50 -33.79
C ARG A 269 -2.55 3.05 -35.07
N LYS A 270 -2.74 3.79 -36.16
CA LYS A 270 -2.11 3.50 -37.46
C LYS A 270 -1.00 4.50 -37.78
N GLN A 271 0.12 4.00 -38.25
CA GLN A 271 1.21 4.76 -38.84
C GLN A 271 1.83 3.91 -40.00
N PHE A 272 2.36 4.58 -41.02
CA PHE A 272 2.92 3.92 -42.19
C PHE A 272 1.96 2.90 -42.83
N GLY A 273 0.65 3.25 -42.86
CA GLY A 273 -0.39 2.47 -43.53
C GLY A 273 -0.95 1.25 -42.75
N LYS A 274 -0.46 0.96 -41.54
CA LYS A 274 -0.92 -0.19 -40.72
C LYS A 274 -0.97 0.13 -39.21
N ALA A 275 -1.61 -0.75 -38.42
CA ALA A 275 -1.59 -0.62 -36.99
C ALA A 275 -0.17 -0.70 -36.43
N ILE A 276 0.17 0.14 -35.43
CA ILE A 276 1.54 0.12 -34.90
C ILE A 276 1.87 -1.20 -34.19
N GLY A 277 0.88 -1.92 -33.68
CA GLY A 277 1.03 -3.27 -33.14
C GLY A 277 1.45 -4.35 -34.17
N GLU A 278 1.40 -4.05 -35.47
CA GLU A 278 1.89 -4.93 -36.53
C GLU A 278 3.41 -4.81 -36.75
N PHE A 279 4.05 -3.80 -36.16
CA PHE A 279 5.52 -3.69 -36.25
C PHE A 279 6.19 -4.64 -35.24
N GLN A 280 7.11 -5.47 -35.74
CA GLN A 280 7.82 -6.46 -34.94
C GLN A 280 8.52 -5.81 -33.71
N ALA A 281 9.11 -4.62 -33.89
CA ALA A 281 9.77 -3.90 -32.82
C ALA A 281 8.78 -3.53 -31.66
N VAL A 282 7.51 -3.22 -31.97
CA VAL A 282 6.47 -2.96 -30.98
C VAL A 282 6.04 -4.26 -30.29
N GLN A 283 5.86 -5.34 -31.10
CA GLN A 283 5.48 -6.66 -30.55
C GLN A 283 6.53 -7.19 -29.56
N HIS A 284 7.83 -7.03 -29.86
CA HIS A 284 8.91 -7.47 -28.98
C HIS A 284 8.93 -6.70 -27.65
N GLN A 285 8.65 -5.40 -27.68
CA GLN A 285 8.57 -4.58 -26.46
C GLN A 285 7.39 -4.98 -25.58
N ILE A 286 6.21 -5.21 -26.18
CA ILE A 286 5.00 -5.70 -25.47
C ILE A 286 5.26 -7.08 -24.87
N ALA A 287 5.86 -8.01 -25.64
CA ALA A 287 6.18 -9.35 -25.16
C ALA A 287 7.17 -9.33 -23.99
N ARG A 288 8.19 -8.47 -24.04
CA ARG A 288 9.13 -8.27 -22.95
C ARG A 288 8.44 -7.75 -21.69
N ALA A 289 7.61 -6.71 -21.80
CA ALA A 289 6.86 -6.17 -20.69
C ALA A 289 5.93 -7.22 -20.04
N ALA A 290 5.21 -8.00 -20.85
CA ALA A 290 4.36 -9.09 -20.39
C ALA A 290 5.16 -10.16 -19.62
N THR A 291 6.35 -10.52 -20.11
CA THR A 291 7.25 -11.48 -19.44
C THR A 291 7.73 -10.95 -18.10
N ASP A 292 8.15 -9.68 -18.04
CA ASP A 292 8.64 -9.05 -16.79
C ASP A 292 7.52 -8.93 -15.74
N ILE A 293 6.29 -8.60 -16.16
CA ILE A 293 5.12 -8.55 -15.27
C ILE A 293 4.81 -9.93 -14.68
N GLU A 294 4.82 -10.99 -15.51
CA GLU A 294 4.56 -12.34 -15.02
C GLU A 294 5.64 -12.81 -14.06
N ALA A 295 6.92 -12.52 -14.33
CA ALA A 295 8.01 -12.80 -13.39
C ALA A 295 7.83 -12.06 -12.06
N ALA A 296 7.43 -10.77 -12.10
CA ALA A 296 7.14 -10.00 -10.89
C ALA A 296 5.95 -10.57 -10.11
N ARG A 297 4.88 -10.98 -10.81
CA ARG A 297 3.69 -11.61 -10.21
C ARG A 297 4.07 -12.91 -9.48
N LEU A 298 4.90 -13.75 -10.09
CA LEU A 298 5.38 -14.98 -9.46
C LEU A 298 6.12 -14.69 -8.15
N LEU A 299 6.96 -13.66 -8.09
CA LEU A 299 7.66 -13.26 -6.86
C LEU A 299 6.67 -12.76 -5.79
N VAL A 300 5.71 -11.91 -6.15
CA VAL A 300 4.70 -11.38 -5.21
C VAL A 300 3.83 -12.51 -4.66
N TYR A 301 3.31 -13.38 -5.53
CA TYR A 301 2.45 -14.48 -5.12
C TYR A 301 3.21 -15.49 -4.25
N ASN A 302 4.46 -15.79 -4.59
CA ASN A 302 5.30 -16.65 -3.75
C ASN A 302 5.47 -16.07 -2.34
N ALA A 303 5.81 -14.78 -2.22
CA ALA A 303 5.99 -14.13 -0.93
C ALA A 303 4.69 -14.14 -0.09
N ALA A 304 3.55 -13.88 -0.73
CA ALA A 304 2.24 -13.93 -0.07
C ALA A 304 1.85 -15.33 0.39
N ARG A 305 2.08 -16.36 -0.45
CA ARG A 305 1.82 -17.76 -0.09
C ARG A 305 2.73 -18.24 1.04
N LEU A 306 4.00 -17.84 1.07
CA LEU A 306 4.91 -18.14 2.18
C LEU A 306 4.40 -17.53 3.49
N ARG A 307 3.92 -16.28 3.45
CA ARG A 307 3.34 -15.62 4.62
C ARG A 307 2.11 -16.36 5.15
N ASP A 308 1.18 -16.75 4.27
CA ASP A 308 -0.02 -17.50 4.65
C ASP A 308 0.32 -18.90 5.20
N ALA A 309 1.35 -19.53 4.66
CA ALA A 309 1.90 -20.80 5.16
C ALA A 309 2.69 -20.65 6.47
N LYS A 310 2.84 -19.43 7.01
CA LYS A 310 3.66 -19.12 8.21
C LYS A 310 5.13 -19.53 8.07
N LEU A 311 5.64 -19.51 6.85
CA LEU A 311 7.05 -19.75 6.53
C LEU A 311 7.83 -18.42 6.51
N PRO A 312 9.16 -18.44 6.66
CA PRO A 312 9.99 -17.25 6.49
C PRO A 312 9.80 -16.65 5.09
N PHE A 313 9.61 -15.33 5.01
CA PHE A 313 9.35 -14.62 3.74
C PHE A 313 10.05 -13.26 3.63
N LEU A 314 10.95 -12.93 4.57
CA LEU A 314 11.59 -11.61 4.62
C LEU A 314 12.38 -11.27 3.33
N THR A 315 13.14 -12.24 2.83
CA THR A 315 13.94 -12.09 1.62
C THR A 315 13.04 -11.97 0.39
N GLU A 316 12.03 -12.83 0.30
CA GLU A 316 11.05 -12.84 -0.79
C GLU A 316 10.20 -11.58 -0.83
N ALA A 317 9.81 -11.03 0.34
CA ALA A 317 9.13 -9.75 0.43
C ALA A 317 9.99 -8.59 -0.09
N ALA A 318 11.29 -8.58 0.21
CA ALA A 318 12.21 -7.58 -0.32
C ALA A 318 12.44 -7.76 -1.84
N MET A 319 12.61 -9.00 -2.31
CA MET A 319 12.78 -9.33 -3.73
C MET A 319 11.55 -8.96 -4.56
N CYS A 320 10.36 -9.31 -4.09
CA CYS A 320 9.13 -9.01 -4.83
C CYS A 320 8.90 -7.49 -4.92
N LYS A 321 9.14 -6.75 -3.84
CA LYS A 321 8.96 -5.30 -3.82
C LYS A 321 9.90 -4.56 -4.76
N ILE A 322 11.19 -4.87 -4.73
CA ILE A 322 12.14 -4.18 -5.62
C ILE A 322 11.87 -4.52 -7.08
N PHE A 323 11.70 -5.81 -7.42
CA PHE A 323 11.53 -6.23 -8.81
C PHE A 323 10.23 -5.71 -9.41
N SER A 324 9.10 -5.81 -8.69
CA SER A 324 7.80 -5.30 -9.16
C SER A 324 7.82 -3.78 -9.37
N SER A 325 8.48 -3.03 -8.48
CA SER A 325 8.61 -1.58 -8.60
C SER A 325 9.41 -1.16 -9.84
N GLU A 326 10.48 -1.86 -10.16
CA GLU A 326 11.27 -1.63 -11.37
C GLU A 326 10.52 -2.02 -12.64
N VAL A 327 9.79 -3.15 -12.61
CA VAL A 327 8.93 -3.58 -13.73
C VAL A 327 7.83 -2.57 -13.99
N ALA A 328 7.19 -2.05 -12.94
CA ALA A 328 6.13 -1.05 -13.08
C ALA A 328 6.64 0.24 -13.73
N GLU A 329 7.79 0.76 -13.29
CA GLU A 329 8.37 1.98 -13.87
C GLU A 329 8.76 1.78 -15.35
N ARG A 330 9.42 0.67 -15.67
CA ARG A 330 9.80 0.35 -17.05
C ARG A 330 8.58 0.17 -17.96
N THR A 331 7.55 -0.52 -17.48
CA THR A 331 6.32 -0.77 -18.27
C THR A 331 5.53 0.51 -18.47
N ALA A 332 5.38 1.34 -17.44
CA ALA A 332 4.69 2.63 -17.56
C ALA A 332 5.44 3.59 -18.48
N SER A 333 6.78 3.63 -18.41
CA SER A 333 7.61 4.39 -19.36
C SER A 333 7.45 3.89 -20.81
N LEU A 334 7.44 2.58 -21.00
CA LEU A 334 7.19 1.97 -22.32
C LEU A 334 5.80 2.35 -22.86
N ALA A 335 4.77 2.35 -22.00
CA ALA A 335 3.43 2.74 -22.38
C ALA A 335 3.39 4.18 -22.91
N VAL A 336 4.00 5.14 -22.21
CA VAL A 336 4.12 6.53 -22.68
C VAL A 336 4.82 6.59 -24.03
N ASN A 337 5.93 5.86 -24.22
CA ASN A 337 6.68 5.83 -25.46
C ASN A 337 5.85 5.29 -26.65
N LEU A 338 5.10 4.20 -26.45
CA LEU A 338 4.29 3.58 -27.51
C LEU A 338 3.04 4.40 -27.85
N PHE A 339 2.53 5.19 -26.93
CA PHE A 339 1.50 6.19 -27.20
C PHE A 339 2.06 7.42 -27.98
N GLY A 340 3.38 7.65 -27.93
CA GLY A 340 4.01 8.81 -28.56
C GLY A 340 3.51 10.12 -27.97
N GLY A 341 3.21 11.12 -28.81
CA GLY A 341 2.69 12.41 -28.35
C GLY A 341 1.42 12.29 -27.49
N ASN A 342 0.56 11.31 -27.79
CA ASN A 342 -0.64 11.03 -27.01
C ASN A 342 -0.33 10.51 -25.59
N GLY A 343 0.82 9.87 -25.40
CA GLY A 343 1.26 9.43 -24.07
C GLY A 343 1.76 10.55 -23.15
N PHE A 344 1.95 11.76 -23.72
CA PHE A 344 2.50 12.91 -23.01
C PHE A 344 1.43 13.93 -22.60
N VAL A 345 0.16 13.64 -22.85
CA VAL A 345 -0.98 14.50 -22.55
C VAL A 345 -1.97 13.81 -21.64
N LYS A 346 -2.65 14.58 -20.79
CA LYS A 346 -3.53 14.08 -19.71
C LYS A 346 -4.85 13.46 -20.21
N GLU A 347 -5.15 13.55 -21.49
CA GLU A 347 -6.32 12.90 -22.10
C GLU A 347 -6.18 11.36 -22.14
N TYR A 348 -4.95 10.85 -22.06
CA TYR A 348 -4.65 9.43 -22.05
C TYR A 348 -4.12 8.98 -20.70
N PRO A 349 -4.43 7.76 -20.24
CA PRO A 349 -4.17 7.33 -18.86
C PRO A 349 -2.70 7.03 -18.56
N VAL A 350 -1.87 6.82 -19.59
CA VAL A 350 -0.51 6.28 -19.41
C VAL A 350 0.47 7.26 -18.78
N GLU A 351 0.27 8.58 -18.95
CA GLU A 351 1.10 9.60 -18.29
C GLU A 351 0.89 9.58 -16.78
N LYS A 352 -0.37 9.35 -16.32
CA LYS A 352 -0.68 9.20 -14.89
C LYS A 352 -0.01 7.95 -14.33
N LEU A 353 -0.13 6.80 -15.01
CA LEU A 353 0.48 5.57 -14.57
C LEU A 353 2.01 5.67 -14.50
N TYR A 354 2.64 6.43 -15.40
CA TYR A 354 4.08 6.72 -15.34
C TYR A 354 4.44 7.54 -14.08
N ARG A 355 3.67 8.57 -13.74
CA ARG A 355 3.87 9.35 -12.52
C ARG A 355 3.65 8.49 -11.25
N ASP A 356 2.61 7.67 -11.27
CA ASP A 356 2.25 6.79 -10.15
C ASP A 356 3.30 5.70 -9.88
N ALA A 357 3.90 5.14 -10.94
CA ALA A 357 4.88 4.05 -10.80
C ALA A 357 6.11 4.45 -9.99
N LYS A 358 6.49 5.73 -10.00
CA LYS A 358 7.72 6.19 -9.35
C LYS A 358 7.74 5.96 -7.86
N ILE A 359 6.60 6.05 -7.19
CA ILE A 359 6.54 5.90 -5.73
C ILE A 359 6.95 4.49 -5.27
N GLY A 360 6.73 3.47 -6.09
CA GLY A 360 7.06 2.08 -5.77
C GLY A 360 8.52 1.85 -5.38
N GLN A 361 9.45 2.67 -5.88
CA GLN A 361 10.86 2.60 -5.53
C GLN A 361 11.23 3.37 -4.25
N ILE A 362 10.30 4.14 -3.69
CA ILE A 362 10.57 5.10 -2.61
C ILE A 362 9.99 4.63 -1.28
N TYR A 363 8.67 4.44 -1.20
CA TYR A 363 7.99 4.12 0.06
C TYR A 363 8.08 2.63 0.44
N GLU A 364 7.65 2.28 1.65
CA GLU A 364 7.75 0.93 2.25
C GLU A 364 9.19 0.37 2.20
N GLY A 365 10.15 1.28 2.35
CA GLY A 365 11.58 1.02 2.20
C GLY A 365 12.05 1.20 0.75
N THR A 366 13.02 2.09 0.55
CA THR A 366 13.60 2.38 -0.77
C THR A 366 14.18 1.12 -1.42
N SER A 367 14.38 1.15 -2.75
CA SER A 367 15.05 0.07 -3.48
C SER A 367 16.39 -0.32 -2.87
N ASN A 368 17.19 0.67 -2.41
CA ASN A 368 18.46 0.40 -1.73
C ASN A 368 18.29 -0.37 -0.41
N LEU A 369 17.24 -0.08 0.38
CA LEU A 369 16.95 -0.84 1.59
C LEU A 369 16.50 -2.28 1.29
N GLN A 370 15.79 -2.50 0.19
CA GLN A 370 15.44 -3.86 -0.24
C GLN A 370 16.70 -4.64 -0.61
N LEU A 371 17.61 -4.05 -1.41
CA LEU A 371 18.90 -4.66 -1.77
C LEU A 371 19.74 -4.98 -0.52
N GLN A 372 19.81 -4.06 0.43
CA GLN A 372 20.52 -4.27 1.69
C GLN A 372 19.91 -5.42 2.50
N THR A 373 18.57 -5.51 2.56
CA THR A 373 17.86 -6.61 3.25
C THR A 373 18.18 -7.94 2.59
N ILE A 374 18.10 -8.02 1.26
CA ILE A 374 18.40 -9.22 0.49
C ILE A 374 19.86 -9.63 0.73
N ALA A 375 20.79 -8.71 0.52
CA ALA A 375 22.22 -8.99 0.67
C ALA A 375 22.56 -9.52 2.07
N LYS A 376 22.03 -8.88 3.12
CA LYS A 376 22.24 -9.32 4.51
C LYS A 376 21.72 -10.75 4.75
N ASN A 377 20.60 -11.12 4.16
CA ASN A 377 20.01 -12.43 4.39
C ASN A 377 20.69 -13.57 3.60
N ILE A 378 21.25 -13.27 2.41
CA ILE A 378 21.91 -14.29 1.59
C ILE A 378 23.42 -14.43 1.87
N MET A 379 24.02 -13.39 2.47
CA MET A 379 25.46 -13.39 2.78
C MET A 379 25.78 -13.79 4.24
N GLY A 380 24.78 -13.78 5.12
CA GLY A 380 24.89 -14.11 6.54
C GLY A 380 25.12 -12.89 7.41
#